data_5a9afe14df5124b159c8f6e36808de17
#
_entry.id   5a9afe14df5124b159c8f6e36808de17
#
_cell.length_a   1.000
_cell.length_b   1.000
_cell.length_c   1.000
_cell.angle_alpha   90.00
_cell.angle_beta   90.00
_cell.angle_gamma   90.00
#
_symmetry.space_group_name_H-M   'P 1'
#
loop_
_entity.id
_entity.type
_entity.pdbx_description
1 polymer ?
#
loop_
_entity_poly.entity_id
_entity_poly.type
_entity_poly.pdbx_seq_one_letter_code
_entity_poly.pdbx_strand_id
1 'polypeptide(L)'
;MMNRIFILFFFLGVASFGNAQELTRILFIFDASNSMNAKWGSSQTRFEAAKEVLIKSVDSIKGSENLEIALRVYGHQSPITTTYQDCNDTKLEVPFGKDNYETVKNRIKTLAAKGTTPIARSLEAAAGDFPDTKARNVIILITDGLEACDNDPCIIAAKLHEKGVTITPFVIGLGLDLSYLDQFKCIGYYSEAETKDAFKRVIKDVLGKAMVNTTVQINLNDLYKKPSETDVTVLCYQAGTKNLKYTFEHTINKWGNPDTLVMDPNMQYDLVVNTIPIVELKGISLKKNTHNTIQVDCPQGEIRVYFSNATINYNIDIRVMKSKDPKTLNTQEMGEKDKYIVGAYDLEILTLPRIYKTVNVTQDGIVQIDVLAPGKFTFSGSKQIAGQIFLIKENGEYEWVSNLDSNTNTGSLLLQPGDYALIYRQKHLKSTSYTTTRTFKIYSNKTTPINI
;
A
#
# COMPACT_ATOMS: atom_id res chain seq x y z
N MET A 1 78.91 21.66 -13.49
CA MET A 1 77.90 20.60 -13.75
C MET A 1 76.58 21.09 -13.25
N MET A 2 75.71 21.52 -14.15
CA MET A 2 74.46 22.17 -13.82
C MET A 2 73.31 21.17 -14.07
N ASN A 3 72.71 20.64 -13.00
CA ASN A 3 71.53 19.75 -13.10
C ASN A 3 70.25 20.55 -13.43
N ARG A 4 69.72 20.32 -14.62
CA ARG A 4 68.42 20.80 -15.03
C ARG A 4 67.32 19.81 -14.54
N ILE A 5 66.50 20.23 -13.58
CA ILE A 5 65.30 19.52 -13.17
C ILE A 5 64.20 19.88 -14.16
N PHE A 6 63.73 18.88 -14.92
CA PHE A 6 62.51 18.99 -15.75
C PHE A 6 61.25 18.72 -14.85
N ILE A 7 60.45 19.74 -14.58
CA ILE A 7 59.14 19.58 -13.91
C ILE A 7 58.13 19.29 -15.02
N LEU A 8 57.64 18.03 -15.04
CA LEU A 8 56.54 17.60 -15.89
C LEU A 8 55.21 18.01 -15.25
N PHE A 9 54.54 19.03 -15.79
CA PHE A 9 53.16 19.38 -15.39
C PHE A 9 52.22 18.37 -16.00
N PHE A 10 51.67 17.50 -15.14
CA PHE A 10 50.54 16.61 -15.49
C PHE A 10 49.26 17.42 -15.42
N PHE A 11 48.70 17.82 -16.56
CA PHE A 11 47.38 18.40 -16.66
C PHE A 11 46.36 17.28 -16.43
N LEU A 12 45.81 17.14 -15.19
CA LEU A 12 44.61 16.36 -14.95
C LEU A 12 43.42 17.12 -15.57
N GLY A 13 43.02 16.72 -16.77
CA GLY A 13 41.77 17.12 -17.37
C GLY A 13 40.64 16.59 -16.53
N VAL A 14 39.96 17.45 -15.74
CA VAL A 14 38.68 17.14 -15.12
C VAL A 14 37.68 17.01 -16.27
N ALA A 15 37.41 15.77 -16.69
CA ALA A 15 36.29 15.47 -17.56
C ALA A 15 35.01 15.77 -16.74
N SER A 16 34.44 16.94 -16.93
CA SER A 16 33.06 17.23 -16.48
C SER A 16 32.15 16.29 -17.27
N PHE A 17 31.73 15.19 -16.64
CA PHE A 17 30.61 14.41 -17.12
C PHE A 17 29.37 15.31 -16.95
N GLY A 18 29.05 16.07 -18.00
CA GLY A 18 27.75 16.72 -18.10
C GLY A 18 26.70 15.61 -18.07
N ASN A 19 25.89 15.57 -17.03
CA ASN A 19 24.66 14.76 -17.02
C ASN A 19 23.79 15.27 -18.17
N ALA A 20 23.89 14.64 -19.35
CA ALA A 20 22.92 14.88 -20.43
C ALA A 20 21.56 14.46 -19.88
N GLN A 21 20.62 15.39 -19.82
CA GLN A 21 19.25 15.10 -19.41
C GLN A 21 18.71 14.03 -20.36
N GLU A 22 18.23 12.93 -19.81
CA GLU A 22 17.70 11.80 -20.56
C GLU A 22 16.48 12.24 -21.39
N LEU A 23 16.40 11.77 -22.64
CA LEU A 23 15.28 12.05 -23.53
C LEU A 23 13.99 11.47 -22.95
N THR A 24 12.94 12.27 -22.86
CA THR A 24 11.59 11.84 -22.49
C THR A 24 10.72 11.79 -23.73
N ARG A 25 9.95 10.71 -23.90
CA ARG A 25 8.97 10.56 -24.96
C ARG A 25 7.58 10.40 -24.36
N ILE A 26 6.64 11.26 -24.73
CA ILE A 26 5.26 11.19 -24.28
C ILE A 26 4.37 10.82 -25.47
N LEU A 27 3.76 9.62 -25.40
CA LEU A 27 2.71 9.20 -26.32
C LEU A 27 1.35 9.50 -25.70
N PHE A 28 0.63 10.44 -26.30
CA PHE A 28 -0.78 10.63 -25.99
C PHE A 28 -1.60 9.57 -26.72
N ILE A 29 -2.37 8.77 -25.99
CA ILE A 29 -3.41 7.90 -26.52
C ILE A 29 -4.74 8.58 -26.23
N PHE A 30 -5.43 9.01 -27.28
CA PHE A 30 -6.61 9.83 -27.16
C PHE A 30 -7.86 9.09 -27.63
N ASP A 31 -8.83 9.00 -26.75
CA ASP A 31 -10.13 8.40 -27.00
C ASP A 31 -10.96 9.29 -27.93
N ALA A 32 -11.38 8.73 -29.03
CA ALA A 32 -12.34 9.29 -29.94
C ALA A 32 -13.50 8.30 -30.23
N SER A 33 -13.83 7.49 -29.24
CA SER A 33 -15.00 6.62 -29.26
C SER A 33 -16.30 7.41 -29.20
N ASN A 34 -17.40 6.76 -29.56
CA ASN A 34 -18.71 7.44 -29.62
C ASN A 34 -19.21 7.93 -28.24
N SER A 35 -18.79 7.29 -27.13
CA SER A 35 -19.11 7.73 -25.76
C SER A 35 -18.61 9.15 -25.47
N MET A 36 -17.49 9.54 -26.04
CA MET A 36 -16.92 10.89 -25.92
C MET A 36 -17.83 12.00 -26.45
N ASN A 37 -18.85 11.67 -27.24
CA ASN A 37 -19.90 12.63 -27.67
C ASN A 37 -20.92 12.94 -26.56
N ALA A 38 -20.87 12.25 -25.41
CA ALA A 38 -21.72 12.56 -24.29
C ALA A 38 -21.47 13.99 -23.77
N LYS A 39 -22.55 14.66 -23.34
CA LYS A 39 -22.46 16.02 -22.78
C LYS A 39 -21.64 16.03 -21.50
N TRP A 40 -20.76 17.00 -21.37
CA TRP A 40 -19.96 17.24 -20.15
C TRP A 40 -20.17 18.67 -19.66
N GLY A 41 -20.98 18.84 -18.66
CA GLY A 41 -21.50 20.15 -18.25
C GLY A 41 -22.62 20.67 -19.17
N SER A 42 -22.80 21.97 -19.25
CA SER A 42 -23.97 22.58 -19.89
C SER A 42 -23.84 22.80 -21.41
N SER A 43 -22.64 22.82 -21.99
CA SER A 43 -22.46 23.32 -23.36
C SER A 43 -21.52 22.53 -24.27
N GLN A 44 -20.71 21.62 -23.74
CA GLN A 44 -19.70 20.89 -24.53
C GLN A 44 -19.86 19.38 -24.36
N THR A 45 -19.39 18.61 -25.35
CA THR A 45 -19.17 17.17 -25.20
C THR A 45 -17.84 16.90 -24.45
N ARG A 46 -17.68 15.68 -23.92
CA ARG A 46 -16.41 15.23 -23.36
C ARG A 46 -15.29 15.40 -24.37
N PHE A 47 -15.54 15.01 -25.61
CA PHE A 47 -14.58 15.09 -26.70
C PHE A 47 -14.11 16.54 -26.99
N GLU A 48 -15.04 17.48 -27.10
CA GLU A 48 -14.72 18.89 -27.33
C GLU A 48 -13.92 19.49 -26.19
N ALA A 49 -14.32 19.21 -24.93
CA ALA A 49 -13.61 19.65 -23.74
C ALA A 49 -12.20 19.02 -23.65
N ALA A 50 -12.09 17.73 -23.97
CA ALA A 50 -10.81 17.02 -23.94
C ALA A 50 -9.85 17.54 -25.02
N LYS A 51 -10.32 17.79 -26.24
CA LYS A 51 -9.54 18.45 -27.33
C LYS A 51 -8.97 19.79 -26.88
N GLU A 52 -9.82 20.65 -26.31
CA GLU A 52 -9.39 21.99 -25.86
C GLU A 52 -8.32 21.91 -24.78
N VAL A 53 -8.53 21.06 -23.79
CA VAL A 53 -7.57 20.88 -22.66
C VAL A 53 -6.27 20.27 -23.16
N LEU A 54 -6.32 19.22 -24.00
CA LEU A 54 -5.12 18.57 -24.51
C LEU A 54 -4.29 19.51 -25.40
N ILE A 55 -4.93 20.32 -26.26
CA ILE A 55 -4.24 21.34 -27.08
C ILE A 55 -3.49 22.34 -26.19
N LYS A 56 -4.14 22.87 -25.14
CA LYS A 56 -3.49 23.79 -24.18
C LYS A 56 -2.36 23.11 -23.41
N SER A 57 -2.51 21.83 -23.11
CA SER A 57 -1.49 21.04 -22.43
C SER A 57 -0.25 20.83 -23.29
N VAL A 58 -0.45 20.54 -24.59
CA VAL A 58 0.65 20.45 -25.58
C VAL A 58 1.37 21.80 -25.71
N ASP A 59 0.62 22.92 -25.69
CA ASP A 59 1.24 24.25 -25.68
C ASP A 59 2.08 24.52 -24.43
N SER A 60 1.66 24.02 -23.29
CA SER A 60 2.36 24.23 -22.00
C SER A 60 3.73 23.52 -21.91
N ILE A 61 3.93 22.47 -22.69
CA ILE A 61 5.18 21.70 -22.73
C ILE A 61 6.04 22.03 -23.95
N LYS A 62 5.56 22.94 -24.83
CA LYS A 62 6.29 23.39 -26.01
C LYS A 62 7.61 24.04 -25.64
N GLY A 63 8.69 23.64 -26.32
CA GLY A 63 10.03 24.15 -26.05
C GLY A 63 10.74 23.49 -24.88
N SER A 64 10.17 22.45 -24.26
CA SER A 64 10.88 21.67 -23.27
C SER A 64 12.07 20.95 -23.90
N GLU A 65 13.24 21.05 -23.25
CA GLU A 65 14.44 20.36 -23.71
C GLU A 65 14.29 18.85 -23.54
N ASN A 66 14.86 18.08 -24.45
CA ASN A 66 14.85 16.62 -24.44
C ASN A 66 13.44 15.99 -24.29
N LEU A 67 12.45 16.57 -24.99
CA LEU A 67 11.10 16.06 -25.06
C LEU A 67 10.67 15.81 -26.51
N GLU A 68 10.19 14.60 -26.76
CA GLU A 68 9.48 14.24 -27.99
C GLU A 68 8.06 13.83 -27.65
N ILE A 69 7.08 14.22 -28.47
CA ILE A 69 5.69 13.82 -28.29
C ILE A 69 5.15 13.08 -29.51
N ALA A 70 4.17 12.23 -29.31
CA ALA A 70 3.43 11.52 -30.35
C ALA A 70 1.94 11.46 -30.01
N LEU A 71 1.11 11.20 -30.99
CA LEU A 71 -0.34 11.07 -30.84
C LEU A 71 -0.84 9.80 -31.51
N ARG A 72 -1.35 8.87 -30.70
CA ARG A 72 -2.18 7.75 -31.14
C ARG A 72 -3.65 8.05 -30.82
N VAL A 73 -4.54 7.66 -31.70
CA VAL A 73 -5.98 7.89 -31.52
C VAL A 73 -6.70 6.58 -31.79
N TYR A 74 -7.74 6.30 -31.05
CA TYR A 74 -8.64 5.18 -31.34
C TYR A 74 -10.11 5.63 -31.43
N GLY A 75 -10.96 4.83 -32.09
CA GLY A 75 -12.39 5.09 -32.23
C GLY A 75 -12.71 6.29 -33.13
N HIS A 76 -11.83 6.64 -34.07
CA HIS A 76 -12.02 7.81 -34.93
C HIS A 76 -12.12 7.50 -36.42
N GLN A 77 -11.82 6.27 -36.84
CA GLN A 77 -11.84 5.92 -38.27
C GLN A 77 -13.19 5.30 -38.69
N SER A 78 -13.67 4.33 -37.88
CA SER A 78 -14.86 3.54 -38.21
C SER A 78 -16.02 3.88 -37.29
N PRO A 79 -17.20 4.35 -37.79
CA PRO A 79 -18.35 4.58 -36.92
C PRO A 79 -18.87 3.29 -36.29
N ILE A 80 -19.19 3.33 -35.00
CA ILE A 80 -19.89 2.22 -34.32
C ILE A 80 -21.37 2.22 -34.76
N THR A 81 -21.91 1.03 -35.03
CA THR A 81 -23.32 0.81 -35.34
C THR A 81 -23.89 -0.29 -34.41
N THR A 82 -25.20 -0.54 -34.49
CA THR A 82 -25.85 -1.61 -33.69
C THR A 82 -25.37 -3.00 -34.06
N THR A 83 -24.77 -3.19 -35.24
CA THR A 83 -24.35 -4.50 -35.76
C THR A 83 -22.85 -4.58 -36.05
N TYR A 84 -22.12 -3.48 -35.92
CA TYR A 84 -20.69 -3.42 -36.27
C TYR A 84 -19.91 -2.52 -35.34
N GLN A 85 -18.78 -3.04 -34.86
CA GLN A 85 -17.74 -2.27 -34.19
C GLN A 85 -16.37 -2.70 -34.70
N ASP A 86 -15.48 -1.74 -34.88
CA ASP A 86 -14.13 -2.01 -35.36
C ASP A 86 -13.12 -1.98 -34.18
N CYS A 87 -12.82 -3.15 -33.66
CA CYS A 87 -11.84 -3.29 -32.57
C CYS A 87 -10.39 -3.06 -33.02
N ASN A 88 -10.12 -2.84 -34.29
CA ASN A 88 -8.81 -2.44 -34.83
C ASN A 88 -8.72 -0.94 -35.12
N ASP A 89 -9.76 -0.16 -34.79
CA ASP A 89 -9.73 1.29 -34.96
C ASP A 89 -8.78 1.98 -33.97
N THR A 90 -7.48 1.77 -34.18
CA THR A 90 -6.41 2.45 -33.47
C THR A 90 -5.28 2.82 -34.42
N LYS A 91 -4.79 4.07 -34.39
CA LYS A 91 -3.79 4.54 -35.34
C LYS A 91 -2.83 5.56 -34.72
N LEU A 92 -1.53 5.40 -35.01
CA LEU A 92 -0.54 6.45 -34.76
C LEU A 92 -0.74 7.58 -35.74
N GLU A 93 -1.35 8.67 -35.31
CA GLU A 93 -1.70 9.81 -36.17
C GLU A 93 -0.53 10.78 -36.35
N VAL A 94 0.30 10.93 -35.30
CA VAL A 94 1.52 11.74 -35.35
C VAL A 94 2.64 10.95 -34.66
N PRO A 95 3.68 10.52 -35.38
CA PRO A 95 4.81 9.81 -34.80
C PRO A 95 5.68 10.74 -33.95
N PHE A 96 6.56 10.16 -33.13
CA PHE A 96 7.54 10.91 -32.36
C PHE A 96 8.43 11.76 -33.25
N GLY A 97 8.70 12.97 -32.81
CA GLY A 97 9.56 13.89 -33.50
C GLY A 97 9.86 15.14 -32.69
N LYS A 98 10.98 15.74 -32.97
CA LYS A 98 11.37 17.00 -32.36
C LYS A 98 10.48 18.12 -32.93
N ASP A 99 9.98 18.97 -32.03
CA ASP A 99 9.19 20.18 -32.41
C ASP A 99 7.88 19.90 -33.17
N ASN A 100 7.31 18.69 -33.07
CA ASN A 100 6.06 18.33 -33.78
C ASN A 100 4.77 18.80 -33.05
N TYR A 101 4.86 19.71 -32.09
CA TYR A 101 3.74 20.20 -31.25
C TYR A 101 2.58 20.76 -32.09
N GLU A 102 2.88 21.57 -33.12
CA GLU A 102 1.85 22.11 -33.98
C GLU A 102 1.17 21.04 -34.84
N THR A 103 1.90 20.04 -35.30
CA THR A 103 1.35 18.91 -36.04
C THR A 103 0.37 18.13 -35.17
N VAL A 104 0.74 17.83 -33.90
CA VAL A 104 -0.12 17.17 -32.93
C VAL A 104 -1.39 17.98 -32.67
N LYS A 105 -1.28 19.29 -32.40
CA LYS A 105 -2.43 20.17 -32.16
C LYS A 105 -3.36 20.25 -33.37
N ASN A 106 -2.81 20.40 -34.56
CA ASN A 106 -3.62 20.48 -35.79
C ASN A 106 -4.33 19.15 -36.05
N ARG A 107 -3.68 18.01 -35.77
CA ARG A 107 -4.35 16.73 -35.88
C ARG A 107 -5.50 16.59 -34.88
N ILE A 108 -5.29 16.95 -33.60
CA ILE A 108 -6.35 16.94 -32.58
C ILE A 108 -7.57 17.74 -33.01
N LYS A 109 -7.36 18.94 -33.58
CA LYS A 109 -8.48 19.82 -34.05
C LYS A 109 -9.38 19.12 -35.08
N THR A 110 -8.81 18.29 -35.95
CA THR A 110 -9.54 17.64 -37.05
C THR A 110 -10.22 16.33 -36.70
N LEU A 111 -9.94 15.79 -35.48
CA LEU A 111 -10.53 14.53 -35.02
C LEU A 111 -12.03 14.67 -34.73
N ALA A 112 -12.74 13.57 -34.95
CA ALA A 112 -14.15 13.40 -34.60
C ALA A 112 -14.35 12.07 -33.88
N ALA A 113 -15.11 12.08 -32.80
CA ALA A 113 -15.45 10.89 -32.04
C ALA A 113 -16.61 10.13 -32.72
N LYS A 114 -16.47 8.82 -32.96
CA LYS A 114 -17.51 8.05 -33.67
C LYS A 114 -17.45 6.52 -33.52
N GLY A 115 -16.32 5.96 -33.07
CA GLY A 115 -16.06 4.52 -33.10
C GLY A 115 -16.21 3.82 -31.72
N THR A 116 -15.61 2.66 -31.62
CA THR A 116 -15.55 1.84 -30.39
C THR A 116 -14.32 2.19 -29.54
N THR A 117 -14.12 1.47 -28.41
CA THR A 117 -13.10 1.76 -27.39
C THR A 117 -12.09 0.59 -27.24
N PRO A 118 -11.16 0.37 -28.20
CA PRO A 118 -10.17 -0.71 -28.16
C PRO A 118 -8.90 -0.30 -27.37
N ILE A 119 -8.99 -0.16 -26.05
CA ILE A 119 -7.88 0.29 -25.20
C ILE A 119 -6.73 -0.71 -25.25
N ALA A 120 -7.00 -2.00 -25.03
CA ALA A 120 -5.99 -3.05 -25.01
C ALA A 120 -5.17 -3.11 -26.31
N ARG A 121 -5.86 -3.08 -27.46
CA ARG A 121 -5.19 -3.06 -28.77
C ARG A 121 -4.41 -1.78 -29.02
N SER A 122 -4.89 -0.67 -28.48
CA SER A 122 -4.18 0.62 -28.56
C SER A 122 -2.90 0.62 -27.73
N LEU A 123 -2.93 0.03 -26.53
CA LEU A 123 -1.74 -0.15 -25.70
C LEU A 123 -0.74 -1.12 -26.34
N GLU A 124 -1.21 -2.25 -26.89
CA GLU A 124 -0.35 -3.21 -27.59
C GLU A 124 0.36 -2.57 -28.78
N ALA A 125 -0.36 -1.83 -29.60
CA ALA A 125 0.19 -1.11 -30.75
C ALA A 125 1.15 0.01 -30.31
N ALA A 126 0.85 0.69 -29.21
CA ALA A 126 1.70 1.75 -28.65
C ALA A 126 3.12 1.29 -28.31
N ALA A 127 3.30 0.03 -27.97
CA ALA A 127 4.66 -0.54 -27.74
C ALA A 127 5.56 -0.44 -28.96
N GLY A 128 4.99 -0.54 -30.16
CA GLY A 128 5.71 -0.42 -31.43
C GLY A 128 5.89 1.02 -31.92
N ASP A 129 5.22 1.98 -31.30
CA ASP A 129 5.33 3.39 -31.68
C ASP A 129 6.60 4.07 -31.17
N PHE A 130 7.18 3.55 -30.08
CA PHE A 130 8.41 4.09 -29.51
C PHE A 130 9.64 3.68 -30.35
N PRO A 131 10.49 4.64 -30.77
CA PRO A 131 11.66 4.36 -31.62
C PRO A 131 12.68 3.43 -30.96
N ASP A 132 12.82 3.51 -29.63
CA ASP A 132 13.75 2.69 -28.85
C ASP A 132 13.35 2.67 -27.36
N THR A 133 14.06 1.85 -26.56
CA THR A 133 13.88 1.72 -25.10
C THR A 133 14.89 2.51 -24.29
N LYS A 134 15.75 3.32 -24.93
CA LYS A 134 16.79 4.09 -24.23
C LYS A 134 16.28 5.39 -23.64
N ALA A 135 15.22 5.93 -24.20
CA ALA A 135 14.54 7.09 -23.67
C ALA A 135 13.54 6.69 -22.58
N ARG A 136 13.18 7.62 -21.72
CA ARG A 136 12.03 7.47 -20.84
C ARG A 136 10.75 7.54 -21.66
N ASN A 137 10.09 6.41 -21.84
CA ASN A 137 8.88 6.26 -22.61
C ASN A 137 7.66 6.34 -21.68
N VAL A 138 6.76 7.30 -21.93
CA VAL A 138 5.58 7.57 -21.12
C VAL A 138 4.33 7.53 -22.02
N ILE A 139 3.31 6.82 -21.58
CA ILE A 139 1.97 6.85 -22.19
C ILE A 139 1.05 7.69 -21.32
N ILE A 140 0.28 8.59 -21.93
CA ILE A 140 -0.83 9.30 -21.30
C ILE A 140 -2.09 8.89 -22.04
N LEU A 141 -2.89 8.02 -21.45
CA LEU A 141 -4.18 7.56 -21.95
C LEU A 141 -5.29 8.48 -21.41
N ILE A 142 -6.07 9.06 -22.31
CA ILE A 142 -7.23 9.90 -22.00
C ILE A 142 -8.46 9.21 -22.54
N THR A 143 -9.37 8.80 -21.65
CA THR A 143 -10.55 8.00 -22.00
C THR A 143 -11.77 8.39 -21.15
N ASP A 144 -12.98 8.16 -21.65
CA ASP A 144 -14.23 8.26 -20.91
C ASP A 144 -14.96 6.93 -20.80
N GLY A 145 -14.34 5.85 -21.27
CA GLY A 145 -14.96 4.53 -21.35
C GLY A 145 -14.06 3.39 -20.89
N LEU A 146 -14.69 2.23 -20.80
CA LEU A 146 -14.03 0.95 -20.57
C LEU A 146 -13.66 0.30 -21.89
N GLU A 147 -12.79 -0.72 -21.81
CA GLU A 147 -12.54 -1.64 -22.92
C GLU A 147 -13.86 -2.20 -23.44
N ALA A 148 -14.09 -2.03 -24.74
CA ALA A 148 -15.30 -2.47 -25.43
C ALA A 148 -15.05 -3.66 -26.37
N CYS A 149 -13.80 -4.17 -26.40
CA CYS A 149 -13.35 -5.27 -27.25
C CYS A 149 -12.87 -6.47 -26.40
N ASP A 150 -12.35 -7.51 -27.05
CA ASP A 150 -12.14 -8.83 -26.44
C ASP A 150 -10.88 -8.95 -25.55
N ASN A 151 -10.01 -7.94 -25.53
CA ASN A 151 -8.73 -8.01 -24.85
C ASN A 151 -8.79 -7.33 -23.48
N ASP A 152 -8.09 -7.92 -22.51
CA ASP A 152 -7.91 -7.32 -21.20
C ASP A 152 -6.70 -6.35 -21.20
N PRO A 153 -6.91 -5.04 -20.97
CA PRO A 153 -5.82 -4.05 -20.92
C PRO A 153 -4.75 -4.38 -19.86
N CYS A 154 -5.12 -5.05 -18.76
CA CYS A 154 -4.19 -5.49 -17.72
C CYS A 154 -3.20 -6.53 -18.21
N ILE A 155 -3.67 -7.50 -18.98
CA ILE A 155 -2.82 -8.54 -19.57
C ILE A 155 -1.82 -7.92 -20.54
N ILE A 156 -2.25 -6.93 -21.32
CA ILE A 156 -1.37 -6.23 -22.26
C ILE A 156 -0.34 -5.40 -21.50
N ALA A 157 -0.74 -4.65 -20.48
CA ALA A 157 0.18 -3.86 -19.66
C ALA A 157 1.26 -4.76 -19.00
N ALA A 158 0.88 -5.92 -18.46
CA ALA A 158 1.81 -6.90 -17.91
C ALA A 158 2.81 -7.42 -18.95
N LYS A 159 2.34 -7.78 -20.16
CA LYS A 159 3.19 -8.23 -21.27
C LYS A 159 4.20 -7.15 -21.73
N LEU A 160 3.80 -5.87 -21.71
CA LEU A 160 4.70 -4.77 -22.05
C LEU A 160 5.82 -4.65 -21.02
N HIS A 161 5.47 -4.78 -19.75
CA HIS A 161 6.44 -4.78 -18.63
C HIS A 161 7.42 -5.96 -18.73
N GLU A 162 6.95 -7.15 -19.07
CA GLU A 162 7.78 -8.35 -19.25
C GLU A 162 8.79 -8.21 -20.40
N LYS A 163 8.47 -7.45 -21.44
CA LYS A 163 9.37 -7.18 -22.57
C LYS A 163 10.42 -6.10 -22.28
N GLY A 164 10.48 -5.61 -21.04
CA GLY A 164 11.43 -4.56 -20.64
C GLY A 164 11.11 -3.19 -21.23
N VAL A 165 9.92 -3.01 -21.78
CA VAL A 165 9.43 -1.71 -22.22
C VAL A 165 8.97 -0.97 -20.96
N THR A 166 9.84 -0.14 -20.40
CA THR A 166 9.50 0.71 -19.25
C THR A 166 8.57 1.82 -19.71
N ILE A 167 7.31 1.46 -19.89
CA ILE A 167 6.24 2.43 -20.16
C ILE A 167 5.63 2.78 -18.80
N THR A 168 5.57 4.06 -18.48
CA THR A 168 4.85 4.58 -17.31
C THR A 168 3.49 5.09 -17.79
N PRO A 169 2.43 4.27 -17.77
CA PRO A 169 1.14 4.73 -18.23
C PRO A 169 0.48 5.60 -17.17
N PHE A 170 -0.07 6.72 -17.61
CA PHE A 170 -1.00 7.54 -16.85
C PHE A 170 -2.37 7.46 -17.51
N VAL A 171 -3.38 7.07 -16.78
CA VAL A 171 -4.75 6.98 -17.26
C VAL A 171 -5.55 8.13 -16.68
N ILE A 172 -6.18 8.93 -17.53
CA ILE A 172 -7.06 10.03 -17.14
C ILE A 172 -8.48 9.67 -17.57
N GLY A 173 -9.30 9.31 -16.58
CA GLY A 173 -10.72 9.03 -16.76
C GLY A 173 -11.54 10.31 -16.83
N LEU A 174 -12.41 10.45 -17.82
CA LEU A 174 -13.26 11.63 -18.02
C LEU A 174 -14.70 11.32 -17.59
N GLY A 175 -15.02 11.57 -16.31
CA GLY A 175 -16.36 11.34 -15.76
C GLY A 175 -16.76 9.87 -15.72
N LEU A 176 -15.80 8.99 -15.44
CA LEU A 176 -16.02 7.57 -15.18
C LEU A 176 -16.62 7.34 -13.79
N ASP A 177 -17.39 6.28 -13.62
CA ASP A 177 -17.82 5.82 -12.31
C ASP A 177 -16.63 5.22 -11.55
N LEU A 178 -16.52 5.49 -10.25
CA LEU A 178 -15.45 4.96 -9.37
C LEU A 178 -15.38 3.42 -9.35
N SER A 179 -16.48 2.73 -9.66
CA SER A 179 -16.50 1.26 -9.79
C SER A 179 -15.57 0.71 -10.88
N TYR A 180 -15.15 1.54 -11.83
CA TYR A 180 -14.24 1.15 -12.92
C TYR A 180 -12.76 1.35 -12.61
N LEU A 181 -12.43 1.97 -11.48
CA LEU A 181 -11.05 2.21 -11.02
C LEU A 181 -10.19 0.94 -11.03
N ASP A 182 -10.76 -0.18 -10.62
CA ASP A 182 -10.01 -1.43 -10.50
C ASP A 182 -9.53 -1.98 -11.83
N GLN A 183 -10.24 -1.67 -12.93
CA GLN A 183 -9.84 -2.10 -14.28
C GLN A 183 -8.67 -1.29 -14.85
N PHE A 184 -8.41 -0.10 -14.33
CA PHE A 184 -7.32 0.77 -14.80
C PHE A 184 -6.09 0.78 -13.90
N LYS A 185 -6.22 0.41 -12.62
CA LYS A 185 -5.10 0.37 -11.66
C LYS A 185 -3.96 -0.53 -12.12
N CYS A 186 -4.27 -1.61 -12.79
CA CYS A 186 -3.29 -2.56 -13.33
C CYS A 186 -2.50 -2.02 -14.53
N ILE A 187 -3.02 -0.98 -15.23
CA ILE A 187 -2.36 -0.39 -16.39
C ILE A 187 -1.29 0.60 -15.94
N GLY A 188 -1.57 1.39 -14.89
CA GLY A 188 -0.66 2.42 -14.40
C GLY A 188 -1.31 3.41 -13.43
N TYR A 189 -0.75 4.62 -13.35
CA TYR A 189 -1.30 5.67 -12.49
C TYR A 189 -2.63 6.18 -13.01
N TYR A 190 -3.69 5.92 -12.29
CA TYR A 190 -5.03 6.39 -12.63
C TYR A 190 -5.35 7.73 -11.95
N SER A 191 -5.97 8.64 -12.69
CA SER A 191 -6.51 9.90 -12.17
C SER A 191 -7.85 10.20 -12.82
N GLU A 192 -8.83 10.54 -12.01
CA GLU A 192 -10.18 10.88 -12.50
C GLU A 192 -10.37 12.37 -12.64
N ALA A 193 -11.17 12.76 -13.64
CA ALA A 193 -11.56 14.12 -13.90
C ALA A 193 -13.08 14.22 -14.18
N GLU A 194 -13.85 14.52 -13.16
CA GLU A 194 -15.31 14.66 -13.28
C GLU A 194 -15.75 15.91 -14.04
N THR A 195 -14.89 16.93 -14.12
CA THR A 195 -15.17 18.20 -14.77
C THR A 195 -14.00 18.65 -15.63
N LYS A 196 -14.27 19.55 -16.59
CA LYS A 196 -13.22 20.15 -17.43
C LYS A 196 -12.10 20.81 -16.61
N ASP A 197 -12.44 21.50 -15.51
CA ASP A 197 -11.43 22.13 -14.66
C ASP A 197 -10.66 21.12 -13.82
N ALA A 198 -11.28 20.03 -13.41
CA ALA A 198 -10.58 18.89 -12.83
C ALA A 198 -9.60 18.28 -13.84
N PHE A 199 -10.03 18.09 -15.11
CA PHE A 199 -9.17 17.57 -16.16
C PHE A 199 -7.96 18.46 -16.44
N LYS A 200 -8.12 19.78 -16.46
CA LYS A 200 -6.98 20.72 -16.57
C LYS A 200 -5.95 20.55 -15.44
N ARG A 201 -6.42 20.36 -14.20
CA ARG A 201 -5.53 20.12 -13.05
C ARG A 201 -4.83 18.77 -13.14
N VAL A 202 -5.59 17.72 -13.44
CA VAL A 202 -5.08 16.34 -13.54
C VAL A 202 -4.04 16.23 -14.64
N ILE A 203 -4.33 16.70 -15.88
CA ILE A 203 -3.36 16.60 -16.98
C ILE A 203 -2.10 17.42 -16.72
N LYS A 204 -2.21 18.57 -16.04
CA LYS A 204 -1.04 19.36 -15.63
C LYS A 204 -0.18 18.61 -14.64
N ASP A 205 -0.79 17.95 -13.64
CA ASP A 205 -0.09 17.11 -12.66
C ASP A 205 0.57 15.90 -13.32
N VAL A 206 -0.16 15.21 -14.20
CA VAL A 206 0.33 14.05 -14.97
C VAL A 206 1.51 14.46 -15.86
N LEU A 207 1.42 15.56 -16.60
CA LEU A 207 2.54 16.06 -17.40
C LEU A 207 3.73 16.45 -16.53
N GLY A 208 3.50 17.10 -15.40
CA GLY A 208 4.56 17.38 -14.42
C GLY A 208 5.28 16.11 -13.99
N LYS A 209 4.55 15.06 -13.64
CA LYS A 209 5.11 13.74 -13.28
C LYS A 209 5.80 13.06 -14.48
N ALA A 210 5.20 13.13 -15.65
CA ALA A 210 5.76 12.57 -16.89
C ALA A 210 7.10 13.20 -17.28
N MET A 211 7.26 14.49 -17.03
CA MET A 211 8.48 15.24 -17.35
C MET A 211 9.57 15.19 -16.26
N VAL A 212 9.23 14.67 -15.07
CA VAL A 212 10.20 14.52 -13.97
C VAL A 212 10.94 13.20 -14.14
N ASN A 213 12.23 13.26 -14.52
CA ASN A 213 13.11 12.09 -14.61
C ASN A 213 13.67 11.65 -13.25
N THR A 214 13.06 12.07 -12.15
CA THR A 214 13.48 11.70 -10.80
C THR A 214 12.71 10.49 -10.35
N THR A 215 13.40 9.37 -10.30
CA THR A 215 12.86 8.11 -9.80
C THR A 215 13.40 7.81 -8.42
N VAL A 216 12.60 7.11 -7.63
CA VAL A 216 12.93 6.74 -6.25
C VAL A 216 12.64 5.25 -6.05
N GLN A 217 13.63 4.52 -5.56
CA GLN A 217 13.49 3.19 -5.02
C GLN A 217 13.67 3.28 -3.51
N ILE A 218 12.75 2.70 -2.76
CA ILE A 218 12.82 2.65 -1.30
C ILE A 218 13.19 1.23 -0.92
N ASN A 219 14.38 1.07 -0.32
CA ASN A 219 14.87 -0.21 0.17
C ASN A 219 14.52 -0.34 1.64
N LEU A 220 13.68 -1.31 1.99
CA LEU A 220 13.41 -1.69 3.36
C LEU A 220 14.38 -2.81 3.74
N ASN A 221 15.40 -2.44 4.51
CA ASN A 221 16.55 -3.29 4.75
C ASN A 221 16.36 -4.21 5.96
N ASP A 222 16.87 -5.42 5.83
CA ASP A 222 17.13 -6.34 6.91
C ASP A 222 18.39 -5.93 7.74
N LEU A 223 18.78 -6.76 8.71
CA LEU A 223 19.99 -6.54 9.52
C LEU A 223 21.28 -6.55 8.68
N TYR A 224 21.27 -7.21 7.53
CA TYR A 224 22.42 -7.33 6.62
C TYR A 224 22.44 -6.25 5.55
N LYS A 225 21.57 -5.24 5.67
CA LYS A 225 21.40 -4.14 4.70
C LYS A 225 20.95 -4.61 3.31
N LYS A 226 20.27 -5.75 3.23
CA LYS A 226 19.61 -6.21 2.01
C LYS A 226 18.16 -5.70 2.00
N PRO A 227 17.63 -5.28 0.85
CA PRO A 227 16.25 -4.79 0.73
C PRO A 227 15.24 -5.96 0.65
N SER A 228 15.22 -6.78 1.70
CA SER A 228 14.41 -8.01 1.77
C SER A 228 13.06 -7.84 2.45
N GLU A 229 12.85 -6.72 3.15
CA GLU A 229 11.58 -6.44 3.83
C GLU A 229 10.55 -5.85 2.85
N THR A 230 9.31 -6.28 2.97
CA THR A 230 8.22 -5.93 2.04
C THR A 230 6.84 -6.14 2.68
N ASP A 231 5.76 -5.92 1.91
CA ASP A 231 4.36 -6.08 2.31
C ASP A 231 4.00 -5.19 3.50
N VAL A 232 4.33 -3.92 3.37
CA VAL A 232 4.07 -2.88 4.36
C VAL A 232 3.76 -1.56 3.67
N THR A 233 2.76 -0.85 4.17
CA THR A 233 2.38 0.47 3.66
C THR A 233 3.45 1.51 3.95
N VAL A 234 3.81 2.30 2.94
CA VAL A 234 4.72 3.43 3.04
C VAL A 234 3.98 4.72 2.75
N LEU A 235 4.11 5.70 3.64
CA LEU A 235 3.51 7.02 3.54
C LEU A 235 4.62 8.06 3.38
N CYS A 236 4.52 8.93 2.36
CA CYS A 236 5.46 10.00 2.10
C CYS A 236 4.76 11.35 2.29
N TYR A 237 5.13 12.08 3.33
CA TYR A 237 4.61 13.40 3.63
C TYR A 237 5.57 14.48 3.10
N GLN A 238 5.05 15.66 2.79
CA GLN A 238 5.89 16.84 2.64
C GLN A 238 6.57 17.15 3.97
N ALA A 239 7.90 17.26 3.97
CA ALA A 239 8.69 17.38 5.19
C ALA A 239 8.21 18.49 6.13
N GLY A 240 8.13 18.17 7.42
CA GLY A 240 7.66 19.06 8.47
C GLY A 240 6.15 19.35 8.44
N THR A 241 5.37 18.64 7.61
CA THR A 241 3.92 18.83 7.51
C THR A 241 3.17 17.50 7.63
N LYS A 242 1.82 17.57 7.72
CA LYS A 242 0.94 16.40 7.62
C LYS A 242 0.35 16.23 6.21
N ASN A 243 0.91 16.90 5.21
CA ASN A 243 0.42 16.84 3.83
C ASN A 243 0.97 15.60 3.14
N LEU A 244 0.14 14.55 3.04
CA LEU A 244 0.48 13.30 2.36
C LEU A 244 0.61 13.55 0.84
N LYS A 245 1.74 13.13 0.28
CA LYS A 245 2.07 13.28 -1.14
C LYS A 245 2.00 11.96 -1.90
N TYR A 246 2.53 10.90 -1.32
CA TYR A 246 2.50 9.57 -1.90
C TYR A 246 2.16 8.53 -0.84
N THR A 247 1.44 7.50 -1.27
CA THR A 247 1.15 6.30 -0.48
C THR A 247 1.18 5.09 -1.39
N PHE A 248 1.77 4.01 -0.93
CA PHE A 248 1.85 2.76 -1.68
C PHE A 248 2.12 1.59 -0.73
N GLU A 249 1.75 0.40 -1.18
CA GLU A 249 2.15 -0.85 -0.56
C GLU A 249 3.51 -1.24 -1.11
N HIS A 250 4.49 -1.42 -0.24
CA HIS A 250 5.86 -1.78 -0.65
C HIS A 250 5.88 -3.19 -1.20
N THR A 251 6.47 -3.37 -2.38
CA THR A 251 6.58 -4.65 -3.06
C THR A 251 8.00 -4.91 -3.53
N ILE A 252 8.34 -6.19 -3.63
CA ILE A 252 9.60 -6.68 -4.21
C ILE A 252 9.26 -7.55 -5.40
N ASN A 253 9.88 -7.27 -6.55
CA ASN A 253 9.67 -8.05 -7.76
C ASN A 253 10.33 -9.45 -7.67
N LYS A 254 10.07 -10.31 -8.66
CA LYS A 254 10.61 -11.68 -8.70
C LYS A 254 12.14 -11.80 -8.69
N TRP A 255 12.85 -10.70 -8.93
CA TRP A 255 14.33 -10.64 -8.86
C TRP A 255 14.85 -10.07 -7.55
N GLY A 256 13.97 -9.79 -6.58
CA GLY A 256 14.34 -9.26 -5.26
C GLY A 256 14.57 -7.76 -5.22
N ASN A 257 14.12 -7.01 -6.22
CA ASN A 257 14.26 -5.56 -6.24
C ASN A 257 12.94 -4.87 -5.87
N PRO A 258 12.99 -3.86 -4.98
CA PRO A 258 11.85 -2.99 -4.72
C PRO A 258 11.39 -2.25 -5.97
N ASP A 259 10.10 -1.90 -6.02
CA ASP A 259 9.53 -1.14 -7.12
C ASP A 259 10.07 0.30 -7.18
N THR A 260 9.96 0.92 -8.34
CA THR A 260 10.47 2.27 -8.62
C THR A 260 9.33 3.25 -8.80
N LEU A 261 9.36 4.34 -8.06
CA LEU A 261 8.36 5.41 -8.05
C LEU A 261 8.91 6.66 -8.74
N VAL A 262 8.03 7.47 -9.32
CA VAL A 262 8.33 8.83 -9.77
C VAL A 262 7.92 9.81 -8.68
N MET A 263 8.88 10.61 -8.18
CA MET A 263 8.61 11.60 -7.12
C MET A 263 9.16 12.98 -7.49
N ASP A 264 8.48 14.03 -7.03
CA ASP A 264 8.88 15.43 -7.27
C ASP A 264 10.14 15.78 -6.48
N PRO A 265 11.25 16.14 -7.13
CA PRO A 265 12.50 16.49 -6.45
C PRO A 265 12.54 17.92 -5.88
N ASN A 266 11.48 18.72 -6.08
CA ASN A 266 11.46 20.13 -5.65
C ASN A 266 11.03 20.31 -4.20
N MET A 267 10.73 19.22 -3.48
CA MET A 267 10.38 19.23 -2.06
C MET A 267 11.15 18.17 -1.29
N GLN A 268 11.20 18.31 0.01
CA GLN A 268 11.70 17.28 0.92
C GLN A 268 10.55 16.44 1.44
N TYR A 269 10.87 15.21 1.83
CA TYR A 269 9.90 14.24 2.28
C TYR A 269 10.20 13.72 3.69
N ASP A 270 9.15 13.51 4.47
CA ASP A 270 9.16 12.66 5.66
C ASP A 270 8.47 11.34 5.30
N LEU A 271 9.17 10.24 5.50
CA LEU A 271 8.73 8.89 5.16
C LEU A 271 8.35 8.14 6.42
N VAL A 272 7.19 7.49 6.39
CA VAL A 272 6.69 6.62 7.45
C VAL A 272 6.47 5.24 6.87
N VAL A 273 7.20 4.25 7.38
CA VAL A 273 7.00 2.84 7.09
C VAL A 273 6.13 2.25 8.19
N ASN A 274 4.96 1.74 7.84
CA ASN A 274 3.94 1.29 8.79
C ASN A 274 4.23 -0.11 9.36
N THR A 275 5.47 -0.32 9.82
CA THR A 275 5.89 -1.49 10.60
C THR A 275 5.40 -1.41 12.04
N ILE A 276 5.60 -2.47 12.84
CA ILE A 276 5.28 -2.49 14.28
C ILE A 276 6.59 -2.64 15.08
N PRO A 277 7.03 -1.59 15.82
CA PRO A 277 6.58 -0.19 15.74
C PRO A 277 6.90 0.47 14.40
N ILE A 278 6.25 1.58 14.11
CA ILE A 278 6.50 2.36 12.89
C ILE A 278 7.96 2.82 12.81
N VAL A 279 8.49 2.91 11.58
CA VAL A 279 9.82 3.48 11.29
C VAL A 279 9.63 4.77 10.52
N GLU A 280 10.28 5.85 10.99
CA GLU A 280 10.24 7.17 10.36
C GLU A 280 11.62 7.59 9.86
N LEU A 281 11.66 8.21 8.67
CA LEU A 281 12.84 8.87 8.13
C LEU A 281 12.46 10.28 7.69
N LYS A 282 13.15 11.30 8.19
CA LYS A 282 12.75 12.72 8.01
C LYS A 282 13.73 13.48 7.13
N GLY A 283 13.19 14.50 6.42
CA GLY A 283 13.99 15.47 5.67
C GLY A 283 14.69 14.91 4.44
N ILE A 284 14.09 13.95 3.77
CA ILE A 284 14.67 13.30 2.58
C ILE A 284 14.64 14.27 1.41
N SER A 285 15.82 14.57 0.85
CA SER A 285 15.98 15.36 -0.38
C SER A 285 16.32 14.44 -1.54
N LEU A 286 15.68 14.68 -2.69
CA LEU A 286 15.92 13.91 -3.91
C LEU A 286 16.84 14.69 -4.85
N LYS A 287 17.77 13.97 -5.47
CA LYS A 287 18.57 14.51 -6.57
C LYS A 287 17.72 14.52 -7.83
N LYS A 288 17.60 15.71 -8.46
CA LYS A 288 16.79 15.90 -9.69
C LYS A 288 17.36 15.10 -10.86
N ASN A 289 16.46 14.59 -11.69
CA ASN A 289 16.78 13.89 -12.95
C ASN A 289 17.75 12.69 -12.76
N THR A 290 17.66 12.02 -11.63
CA THR A 290 18.45 10.82 -11.32
C THR A 290 17.58 9.78 -10.63
N HIS A 291 18.04 8.52 -10.66
CA HIS A 291 17.50 7.50 -9.79
C HIS A 291 18.04 7.69 -8.36
N ASN A 292 17.14 7.77 -7.39
CA ASN A 292 17.45 7.89 -5.98
C ASN A 292 17.11 6.59 -5.26
N THR A 293 18.02 6.08 -4.45
CA THR A 293 17.76 4.94 -3.56
C THR A 293 17.72 5.42 -2.12
N ILE A 294 16.58 5.23 -1.46
CA ILE A 294 16.38 5.56 -0.05
C ILE A 294 16.51 4.27 0.75
N GLN A 295 17.41 4.25 1.72
CA GLN A 295 17.63 3.09 2.59
C GLN A 295 16.90 3.31 3.91
N VAL A 296 16.05 2.35 4.31
CA VAL A 296 15.32 2.36 5.58
C VAL A 296 15.53 1.03 6.28
N ASP A 297 16.11 1.06 7.46
CA ASP A 297 16.34 -0.16 8.24
C ASP A 297 15.06 -0.59 8.95
N CYS A 298 14.51 -1.71 8.53
CA CYS A 298 13.25 -2.27 9.00
C CYS A 298 13.35 -3.77 9.25
N PRO A 299 14.41 -4.29 9.91
CA PRO A 299 14.55 -5.73 10.12
C PRO A 299 13.38 -6.27 10.94
N GLN A 300 12.74 -7.32 10.47
CA GLN A 300 11.52 -7.87 11.06
C GLN A 300 11.61 -9.37 11.34
N GLY A 301 10.80 -9.82 12.30
CA GLY A 301 10.48 -11.20 12.57
C GLY A 301 9.03 -11.32 13.04
N GLU A 302 8.59 -12.53 13.36
CA GLU A 302 7.19 -12.79 13.69
C GLU A 302 7.01 -13.18 15.16
N ILE A 303 5.85 -12.84 15.73
CA ILE A 303 5.38 -13.39 17.03
C ILE A 303 4.11 -14.17 16.76
N ARG A 304 4.04 -15.38 17.34
CA ARG A 304 2.85 -16.21 17.37
C ARG A 304 2.60 -16.73 18.78
N VAL A 305 1.42 -16.45 19.34
CA VAL A 305 0.97 -17.06 20.59
C VAL A 305 -0.17 -18.01 20.27
N TYR A 306 -0.11 -19.23 20.78
CA TYR A 306 -1.13 -20.22 20.45
C TYR A 306 -1.41 -21.17 21.63
N PHE A 307 -2.57 -21.79 21.61
CA PHE A 307 -2.89 -22.86 22.55
C PHE A 307 -2.48 -24.22 21.96
N SER A 308 -1.48 -24.86 22.54
CA SER A 308 -0.89 -26.10 22.02
C SER A 308 -1.85 -27.30 22.04
N ASN A 309 -2.84 -27.27 22.93
CA ASN A 309 -3.75 -28.38 23.18
C ASN A 309 -5.23 -27.98 23.05
N ALA A 310 -5.55 -26.88 22.39
CA ALA A 310 -6.92 -26.42 22.25
C ALA A 310 -7.77 -27.39 21.40
N THR A 311 -8.95 -27.72 21.89
CA THR A 311 -9.94 -28.53 21.17
C THR A 311 -11.00 -27.67 20.48
N ILE A 312 -11.06 -26.37 20.82
CA ILE A 312 -11.92 -25.35 20.24
C ILE A 312 -11.13 -24.05 20.10
N ASN A 313 -11.62 -23.15 19.26
CA ASN A 313 -11.06 -21.80 19.17
C ASN A 313 -11.53 -20.96 20.34
N TYR A 314 -10.60 -20.33 21.03
CA TYR A 314 -10.83 -19.35 22.08
C TYR A 314 -10.48 -17.97 21.53
N ASN A 315 -11.42 -17.04 21.57
CA ASN A 315 -11.20 -15.64 21.21
C ASN A 315 -10.55 -14.92 22.40
N ILE A 316 -9.22 -14.91 22.41
CA ILE A 316 -8.39 -14.28 23.45
C ILE A 316 -7.33 -13.44 22.75
N ASP A 317 -7.27 -12.17 23.11
CA ASP A 317 -6.32 -11.22 22.57
C ASP A 317 -5.02 -11.20 23.36
N ILE A 318 -3.96 -10.81 22.66
CA ILE A 318 -2.64 -10.56 23.19
C ILE A 318 -2.31 -9.09 22.99
N ARG A 319 -2.01 -8.37 24.06
CA ARG A 319 -1.42 -7.03 23.96
C ARG A 319 0.09 -7.17 23.80
N VAL A 320 0.61 -6.52 22.78
CA VAL A 320 2.05 -6.46 22.49
C VAL A 320 2.56 -5.06 22.79
N MET A 321 3.61 -4.96 23.57
CA MET A 321 4.24 -3.73 24.01
C MET A 321 5.75 -3.82 23.75
N LYS A 322 6.40 -2.68 23.50
CA LYS A 322 7.87 -2.65 23.50
C LYS A 322 8.37 -2.90 24.93
N SER A 323 9.41 -3.69 25.10
CA SER A 323 9.88 -4.01 26.46
C SER A 323 10.21 -2.74 27.24
N LYS A 324 9.70 -2.66 28.47
CA LYS A 324 9.77 -1.52 29.40
C LYS A 324 8.93 -0.29 29.01
N ASP A 325 8.10 -0.39 27.98
CA ASP A 325 7.13 0.67 27.63
C ASP A 325 5.71 0.08 27.78
N PRO A 326 4.87 0.56 28.70
CA PRO A 326 3.54 0.01 28.93
C PRO A 326 2.53 0.36 27.82
N LYS A 327 2.93 1.15 26.82
CA LYS A 327 2.07 1.53 25.70
C LYS A 327 1.85 0.33 24.80
N THR A 328 0.57 0.00 24.55
CA THR A 328 0.21 -1.03 23.57
C THR A 328 0.63 -0.58 22.18
N LEU A 329 1.45 -1.39 21.51
CA LEU A 329 1.83 -1.22 20.11
C LEU A 329 0.82 -1.87 19.19
N ASN A 330 0.41 -3.09 19.54
CA ASN A 330 -0.51 -3.90 18.75
C ASN A 330 -1.32 -4.82 19.67
N THR A 331 -2.49 -5.23 19.17
CA THR A 331 -3.26 -6.36 19.70
C THR A 331 -3.38 -7.40 18.61
N GLN A 332 -2.97 -8.63 18.88
CA GLN A 332 -3.12 -9.75 17.94
C GLN A 332 -3.99 -10.84 18.55
N GLU A 333 -4.65 -11.61 17.69
CA GLU A 333 -5.49 -12.74 18.14
C GLU A 333 -4.65 -13.99 18.42
N MET A 334 -5.16 -14.85 19.29
CA MET A 334 -4.56 -16.14 19.58
C MET A 334 -4.47 -17.01 18.31
N GLY A 335 -3.27 -17.46 17.97
CA GLY A 335 -2.99 -18.29 16.80
C GLY A 335 -2.51 -17.52 15.57
N GLU A 336 -2.77 -16.24 15.49
CA GLU A 336 -2.29 -15.39 14.40
C GLU A 336 -0.79 -15.09 14.51
N LYS A 337 -0.22 -14.63 13.40
CA LYS A 337 1.16 -14.19 13.29
C LYS A 337 1.20 -12.74 12.82
N ASP A 338 1.89 -11.90 13.56
CA ASP A 338 2.18 -10.53 13.15
C ASP A 338 3.67 -10.29 13.08
N LYS A 339 4.09 -9.41 12.15
CA LYS A 339 5.48 -8.98 11.98
C LYS A 339 5.80 -7.82 12.92
N TYR A 340 6.98 -7.89 13.53
CA TYR A 340 7.52 -6.86 14.44
C TYR A 340 8.96 -6.55 14.10
N ILE A 341 9.35 -5.29 14.26
CA ILE A 341 10.76 -4.89 14.16
C ILE A 341 11.58 -5.71 15.18
N VAL A 342 12.77 -6.13 14.79
CA VAL A 342 13.71 -6.86 15.65
C VAL A 342 13.92 -6.14 16.99
N GLY A 343 13.77 -6.87 18.11
CA GLY A 343 13.91 -6.33 19.46
C GLY A 343 13.13 -7.06 20.53
N ALA A 344 13.15 -6.51 21.74
CA ALA A 344 12.48 -7.08 22.90
C ALA A 344 11.05 -6.53 23.07
N TYR A 345 10.11 -7.43 23.34
CA TYR A 345 8.68 -7.13 23.53
C TYR A 345 8.15 -7.78 24.78
N ASP A 346 7.23 -7.09 25.46
CA ASP A 346 6.46 -7.62 26.57
C ASP A 346 5.04 -7.92 26.07
N LEU A 347 4.59 -9.13 26.34
CA LEU A 347 3.28 -9.64 25.94
C LEU A 347 2.40 -9.81 27.18
N GLU A 348 1.17 -9.34 27.09
CA GLU A 348 0.11 -9.60 28.06
C GLU A 348 -1.00 -10.39 27.36
N ILE A 349 -1.06 -11.68 27.66
CA ILE A 349 -2.09 -12.59 27.13
C ILE A 349 -3.32 -12.46 28.02
N LEU A 350 -4.45 -12.07 27.44
CA LEU A 350 -5.66 -11.67 28.16
C LEU A 350 -6.48 -12.88 28.66
N THR A 351 -5.79 -13.92 29.15
CA THR A 351 -6.39 -15.03 29.87
C THR A 351 -6.83 -14.62 31.29
N LEU A 352 -7.47 -15.51 32.02
CA LEU A 352 -7.77 -15.36 33.45
C LEU A 352 -7.13 -16.51 34.24
N PRO A 353 -6.15 -16.26 35.15
CA PRO A 353 -5.41 -14.99 35.27
C PRO A 353 -4.56 -14.65 34.06
N ARG A 354 -4.11 -13.42 33.97
CA ARG A 354 -3.29 -12.94 32.85
C ARG A 354 -1.92 -13.61 32.83
N ILE A 355 -1.39 -13.82 31.64
CA ILE A 355 -0.05 -14.36 31.44
C ILE A 355 0.84 -13.28 30.84
N TYR A 356 1.99 -13.05 31.46
CA TYR A 356 3.00 -12.09 31.00
C TYR A 356 4.23 -12.83 30.48
N LYS A 357 4.73 -12.43 29.32
CA LYS A 357 5.95 -12.99 28.72
C LYS A 357 6.78 -11.87 28.12
N THR A 358 8.09 -11.91 28.31
CA THR A 358 9.06 -11.09 27.58
C THR A 358 9.72 -11.96 26.51
N VAL A 359 9.76 -11.47 25.29
CA VAL A 359 10.33 -12.18 24.14
C VAL A 359 11.29 -11.29 23.38
N ASN A 360 12.18 -11.91 22.60
CA ASN A 360 13.09 -11.21 21.71
C ASN A 360 12.84 -11.68 20.27
N VAL A 361 12.41 -10.74 19.43
CA VAL A 361 12.19 -10.97 18.00
C VAL A 361 13.52 -10.85 17.28
N THR A 362 13.84 -11.83 16.44
CA THR A 362 15.04 -11.89 15.61
C THR A 362 14.67 -11.81 14.12
N GLN A 363 15.61 -11.38 13.28
CA GLN A 363 15.42 -11.29 11.83
C GLN A 363 14.95 -12.63 11.27
N ASP A 364 13.87 -12.60 10.46
CA ASP A 364 13.23 -13.75 9.81
C ASP A 364 12.85 -14.90 10.79
N GLY A 365 12.97 -14.66 12.10
CA GLY A 365 12.62 -15.62 13.13
C GLY A 365 11.15 -15.57 13.48
N ILE A 366 10.61 -16.73 13.92
CA ILE A 366 9.26 -16.82 14.48
C ILE A 366 9.39 -17.12 15.96
N VAL A 367 9.01 -16.17 16.81
CA VAL A 367 8.86 -16.40 18.25
C VAL A 367 7.53 -17.11 18.47
N GLN A 368 7.58 -18.37 18.88
CA GLN A 368 6.39 -19.17 19.19
C GLN A 368 6.21 -19.30 20.70
N ILE A 369 5.04 -18.94 21.20
CA ILE A 369 4.68 -19.03 22.61
C ILE A 369 3.52 -20.00 22.74
N ASP A 370 3.79 -21.08 23.43
CA ASP A 370 2.81 -22.09 23.77
C ASP A 370 2.14 -21.75 25.10
N VAL A 371 0.82 -21.74 25.11
CA VAL A 371 -0.02 -21.54 26.29
C VAL A 371 -0.99 -22.71 26.40
N LEU A 372 -1.24 -23.19 27.61
CA LEU A 372 -2.27 -24.22 27.83
C LEU A 372 -3.65 -23.62 27.58
N ALA A 373 -4.52 -24.35 26.87
CA ALA A 373 -5.89 -23.94 26.69
C ALA A 373 -6.61 -23.82 28.04
N PRO A 374 -7.48 -22.82 28.24
CA PRO A 374 -8.23 -22.68 29.48
C PRO A 374 -9.21 -23.81 29.68
N GLY A 375 -9.61 -24.01 30.92
CA GLY A 375 -10.78 -24.81 31.28
C GLY A 375 -11.98 -23.92 31.55
N LYS A 376 -13.18 -24.49 31.48
CA LYS A 376 -14.42 -23.77 31.75
C LYS A 376 -14.86 -24.01 33.22
N PHE A 377 -14.78 -22.96 34.04
CA PHE A 377 -15.46 -22.91 35.32
C PHE A 377 -16.94 -22.62 35.10
N THR A 378 -17.84 -23.34 35.78
CA THR A 378 -19.27 -23.00 35.80
C THR A 378 -19.77 -23.08 37.24
N PHE A 379 -20.70 -22.18 37.58
CA PHE A 379 -21.38 -22.26 38.84
C PHE A 379 -22.92 -22.20 38.64
N SER A 380 -23.63 -22.87 39.52
CA SER A 380 -25.08 -22.82 39.56
C SER A 380 -25.57 -22.90 41.00
N GLY A 381 -26.60 -22.15 41.30
CA GLY A 381 -27.20 -22.11 42.62
C GLY A 381 -28.69 -21.71 42.60
N SER A 382 -29.38 -21.93 43.72
CA SER A 382 -30.77 -21.53 43.87
C SER A 382 -30.95 -20.05 44.18
N LYS A 383 -29.92 -19.35 44.58
CA LYS A 383 -29.93 -17.93 44.99
C LYS A 383 -28.77 -17.20 44.34
N GLN A 384 -28.95 -15.88 44.13
CA GLN A 384 -27.89 -14.99 43.72
C GLN A 384 -26.80 -14.93 44.77
N ILE A 385 -25.53 -14.88 44.32
CA ILE A 385 -24.34 -14.79 45.17
C ILE A 385 -23.56 -13.50 44.88
N ALA A 386 -22.86 -13.03 45.90
CA ALA A 386 -21.77 -12.08 45.77
C ALA A 386 -20.48 -12.83 46.10
N GLY A 387 -19.56 -12.90 45.16
CA GLY A 387 -18.32 -13.68 45.31
C GLY A 387 -17.23 -13.29 44.33
N GLN A 388 -16.04 -13.83 44.65
CA GLN A 388 -14.85 -13.59 43.86
C GLN A 388 -14.08 -14.90 43.69
N ILE A 389 -13.33 -14.99 42.60
CA ILE A 389 -12.46 -16.11 42.29
C ILE A 389 -11.01 -15.68 42.53
N PHE A 390 -10.26 -16.53 43.20
CA PHE A 390 -8.84 -16.37 43.49
C PHE A 390 -8.06 -17.57 42.95
N LEU A 391 -6.89 -17.31 42.36
CA LEU A 391 -5.88 -18.35 42.13
C LEU A 391 -5.14 -18.64 43.44
N ILE A 392 -4.96 -19.91 43.76
CA ILE A 392 -4.12 -20.35 44.90
C ILE A 392 -2.72 -20.62 44.36
N LYS A 393 -1.75 -19.76 44.70
CA LYS A 393 -0.36 -19.93 44.32
C LYS A 393 0.29 -21.10 45.07
N GLU A 394 1.41 -21.55 44.58
CA GLU A 394 2.21 -22.64 45.22
C GLU A 394 2.64 -22.32 46.67
N ASN A 395 2.84 -21.05 46.97
CA ASN A 395 3.17 -20.58 48.33
C ASN A 395 1.93 -20.40 49.23
N GLY A 396 0.74 -20.75 48.74
CA GLY A 396 -0.52 -20.63 49.44
C GLY A 396 -1.19 -19.26 49.41
N GLU A 397 -0.58 -18.27 48.73
CA GLU A 397 -1.19 -16.96 48.55
C GLU A 397 -2.41 -17.00 47.61
N TYR A 398 -3.38 -16.14 47.89
CA TYR A 398 -4.58 -15.98 47.10
C TYR A 398 -4.43 -14.75 46.19
N GLU A 399 -4.36 -14.97 44.91
CA GLU A 399 -4.34 -13.89 43.90
C GLU A 399 -5.74 -13.70 43.34
N TRP A 400 -6.26 -12.46 43.39
CA TRP A 400 -7.57 -12.15 42.82
C TRP A 400 -7.57 -12.32 41.27
N VAL A 401 -8.61 -12.99 40.78
CA VAL A 401 -8.77 -13.27 39.33
C VAL A 401 -9.99 -12.59 38.76
N SER A 402 -11.15 -12.72 39.40
CA SER A 402 -12.40 -12.15 38.84
C SER A 402 -13.48 -11.98 39.92
N ASN A 403 -14.36 -11.02 39.69
CA ASN A 403 -15.63 -10.92 40.38
C ASN A 403 -16.68 -11.77 39.66
N LEU A 404 -17.56 -12.37 40.43
CA LEU A 404 -18.81 -12.96 39.87
C LEU A 404 -19.88 -11.88 39.71
N ASP A 405 -20.70 -12.02 38.66
CA ASP A 405 -21.89 -11.16 38.53
C ASP A 405 -22.91 -11.49 39.65
N SER A 406 -23.08 -10.55 40.55
CA SER A 406 -23.97 -10.70 41.68
C SER A 406 -25.49 -10.64 41.33
N ASN A 407 -25.83 -10.44 40.08
CA ASN A 407 -27.23 -10.41 39.60
C ASN A 407 -27.68 -11.75 39.03
N THR A 408 -26.79 -12.73 38.95
CA THR A 408 -27.09 -14.07 38.44
C THR A 408 -26.92 -15.13 39.53
N ASN A 409 -27.58 -16.25 39.36
CA ASN A 409 -27.39 -17.44 40.18
C ASN A 409 -26.63 -18.55 39.42
N THR A 410 -26.25 -18.26 38.18
CA THR A 410 -25.44 -19.13 37.31
C THR A 410 -24.42 -18.31 36.57
N GLY A 411 -23.30 -18.90 36.17
CA GLY A 411 -22.32 -18.24 35.36
C GLY A 411 -21.22 -19.17 34.89
N SER A 412 -20.38 -18.65 34.01
CA SER A 412 -19.20 -19.37 33.54
C SER A 412 -18.04 -18.42 33.26
N LEU A 413 -16.82 -18.90 33.47
CA LEU A 413 -15.58 -18.22 33.15
C LEU A 413 -14.60 -19.21 32.51
N LEU A 414 -13.78 -18.72 31.62
CA LEU A 414 -12.60 -19.44 31.12
C LEU A 414 -11.43 -19.12 32.03
N LEU A 415 -10.87 -20.13 32.69
CA LEU A 415 -9.77 -19.99 33.64
C LEU A 415 -8.57 -20.84 33.19
N GLN A 416 -7.38 -20.31 33.36
CA GLN A 416 -6.17 -21.09 33.13
C GLN A 416 -6.12 -22.32 34.07
N PRO A 417 -5.48 -23.44 33.69
CA PRO A 417 -5.29 -24.58 34.56
C PRO A 417 -4.58 -24.17 35.85
N GLY A 418 -5.12 -24.63 37.00
CA GLY A 418 -4.58 -24.29 38.33
C GLY A 418 -5.54 -24.62 39.45
N ASP A 419 -5.12 -24.31 40.68
CA ASP A 419 -5.91 -24.47 41.89
C ASP A 419 -6.53 -23.13 42.28
N TYR A 420 -7.85 -23.12 42.55
CA TYR A 420 -8.62 -21.92 42.77
C TYR A 420 -9.48 -21.99 44.02
N ALA A 421 -9.83 -20.80 44.51
CA ALA A 421 -10.82 -20.64 45.55
C ALA A 421 -11.96 -19.73 45.07
N LEU A 422 -13.20 -20.16 45.25
CA LEU A 422 -14.39 -19.34 45.18
C LEU A 422 -14.77 -18.90 46.58
N ILE A 423 -14.70 -17.60 46.86
CA ILE A 423 -15.14 -17.01 48.12
C ILE A 423 -16.40 -16.23 47.85
N TYR A 424 -17.51 -16.65 48.51
CA TYR A 424 -18.84 -16.10 48.21
C TYR A 424 -19.77 -16.15 49.44
N ARG A 425 -20.84 -15.41 49.34
CA ARG A 425 -22.02 -15.52 50.20
C ARG A 425 -23.28 -15.34 49.37
N GLN A 426 -24.41 -15.77 49.86
CA GLN A 426 -25.71 -15.42 49.24
C GLN A 426 -25.89 -13.91 49.33
N LYS A 427 -26.35 -13.27 48.23
CA LYS A 427 -26.41 -11.80 48.11
C LYS A 427 -27.30 -11.15 49.19
N HIS A 428 -28.40 -11.78 49.56
CA HIS A 428 -29.32 -11.29 50.57
C HIS A 428 -28.84 -11.44 52.02
N LEU A 429 -27.94 -12.36 52.28
CA LEU A 429 -27.36 -12.57 53.63
C LEU A 429 -26.22 -11.56 53.84
N LYS A 430 -26.41 -10.61 54.78
CA LYS A 430 -25.50 -9.48 54.98
C LYS A 430 -24.40 -9.69 56.02
N SER A 431 -24.44 -10.78 56.78
CA SER A 431 -23.41 -11.09 57.78
C SER A 431 -22.17 -11.75 57.14
N THR A 432 -20.97 -11.41 57.61
CA THR A 432 -19.70 -12.06 57.25
C THR A 432 -19.65 -13.53 57.64
N SER A 433 -20.42 -13.94 58.67
CA SER A 433 -20.55 -15.33 59.11
C SER A 433 -21.14 -16.27 58.03
N TYR A 434 -21.79 -15.74 57.01
CA TYR A 434 -22.31 -16.50 55.87
C TYR A 434 -21.27 -16.67 54.73
N THR A 435 -20.04 -16.21 54.92
CA THR A 435 -18.99 -16.40 53.92
C THR A 435 -18.58 -17.85 53.79
N THR A 436 -18.58 -18.33 52.57
CA THR A 436 -18.21 -19.72 52.26
C THR A 436 -17.03 -19.66 51.31
N THR A 437 -16.03 -20.53 51.54
CA THR A 437 -14.91 -20.76 50.64
C THR A 437 -14.99 -22.17 50.08
N ARG A 438 -14.90 -22.28 48.75
CA ARG A 438 -14.80 -23.58 48.07
C ARG A 438 -13.56 -23.59 47.20
N THR A 439 -12.70 -24.53 47.39
CA THR A 439 -11.52 -24.79 46.54
C THR A 439 -11.91 -25.74 45.41
N PHE A 440 -11.32 -25.52 44.24
CA PHE A 440 -11.53 -26.36 43.05
C PHE A 440 -10.30 -26.29 42.14
N LYS A 441 -10.18 -27.27 41.25
CA LYS A 441 -9.10 -27.34 40.28
C LYS A 441 -9.63 -27.19 38.85
N ILE A 442 -8.98 -26.36 38.07
CA ILE A 442 -9.24 -26.19 36.62
C ILE A 442 -8.24 -27.03 35.85
N TYR A 443 -8.75 -27.80 34.91
CA TYR A 443 -7.96 -28.57 33.95
C TYR A 443 -8.18 -28.04 32.55
N SER A 444 -7.14 -28.00 31.73
CA SER A 444 -7.21 -27.60 30.35
C SER A 444 -8.31 -28.34 29.58
N ASN A 445 -9.11 -27.63 28.77
CA ASN A 445 -10.21 -28.16 27.96
C ASN A 445 -11.33 -28.88 28.71
N LYS A 446 -11.37 -28.79 30.03
CA LYS A 446 -12.41 -29.45 30.84
C LYS A 446 -13.33 -28.44 31.50
N THR A 447 -14.60 -28.86 31.69
CA THR A 447 -15.56 -28.10 32.50
C THR A 447 -15.51 -28.54 33.94
N THR A 448 -15.39 -27.58 34.86
CA THR A 448 -15.46 -27.79 36.31
C THR A 448 -16.72 -27.13 36.85
N PRO A 449 -17.80 -27.87 37.12
CA PRO A 449 -19.01 -27.36 37.69
C PRO A 449 -18.95 -27.25 39.22
N ILE A 450 -19.45 -26.13 39.75
CA ILE A 450 -19.62 -25.91 41.20
C ILE A 450 -21.10 -25.60 41.48
N ASN A 451 -21.70 -26.45 42.31
CA ASN A 451 -23.06 -26.22 42.81
C ASN A 451 -22.98 -25.42 44.11
N ILE A 452 -23.72 -24.32 44.19
CA ILE A 452 -23.69 -23.34 45.28
C ILE A 452 -24.95 -23.38 46.10
#